data_e07facd0c193baa25e0fe195b55f9de6
#
_entry.id   e07facd0c193baa25e0fe195b55f9de6
#
_cell.length_a   1.000
_cell.length_b   1.000
_cell.length_c   1.000
_cell.angle_alpha   90.00
_cell.angle_beta   90.00
_cell.angle_gamma   90.00
#
_symmetry.space_group_name_H-M   'P 1'
#
loop_
_entity.id
_entity.type
_entity.pdbx_description
1 polymer ?
#
loop_
_entity_poly.entity_id
_entity_poly.type
_entity_poly.pdbx_seq_one_letter_code
_entity_poly.pdbx_strand_id
1 'polypeptide(L)'
;MINKEVFDLSGLALKRMAARGIFLTAGKNKPNTMTMGWGSVSVYWGKPVFIAPVRKSRYSFKLLEECGEFTLSVPAAPDDFGEQLRLCGSRSGRDCDKYALAGLKIRPAREIETPVIEGCGAYFECRTIYTEDINIEKLPPELQKACYPSADCHRLYFGEI
;
A
#
# COMPACT_ATOMS: atom_id res chain seq x y z
N MET A 1 3.75 -24.88 4.05
CA MET A 1 2.52 -24.48 4.77
C MET A 1 2.49 -22.96 4.80
N ILE A 2 1.36 -22.34 4.43
CA ILE A 2 1.19 -20.88 4.49
C ILE A 2 1.19 -20.47 5.97
N ASN A 3 1.94 -19.41 6.34
CA ASN A 3 1.98 -18.90 7.70
C ASN A 3 0.58 -18.37 8.09
N LYS A 4 -0.02 -18.94 9.13
CA LYS A 4 -1.35 -18.57 9.63
C LYS A 4 -1.39 -17.11 10.14
N GLU A 5 -0.30 -16.62 10.68
CA GLU A 5 -0.19 -15.25 11.20
C GLU A 5 -0.56 -14.18 10.15
N VAL A 6 -0.24 -14.42 8.87
CA VAL A 6 -0.63 -13.52 7.77
C VAL A 6 -2.14 -13.31 7.72
N PHE A 7 -2.93 -14.37 7.92
CA PHE A 7 -4.40 -14.28 7.87
C PHE A 7 -4.98 -13.67 9.14
N ASP A 8 -4.36 -13.91 10.30
CA ASP A 8 -4.79 -13.28 11.55
C ASP A 8 -4.62 -11.75 11.48
N LEU A 9 -3.53 -11.27 10.86
CA LEU A 9 -3.26 -9.84 10.66
C LEU A 9 -4.08 -9.21 9.53
N SER A 10 -4.59 -9.99 8.58
CA SER A 10 -5.36 -9.48 7.43
C SER A 10 -6.63 -8.76 7.86
N GLY A 11 -7.32 -9.25 8.89
CA GLY A 11 -8.50 -8.60 9.46
C GLY A 11 -8.22 -7.19 9.99
N LEU A 12 -7.05 -6.97 10.60
CA LEU A 12 -6.62 -5.64 11.03
C LEU A 12 -6.40 -4.73 9.82
N ALA A 13 -5.67 -5.19 8.81
CA ALA A 13 -5.39 -4.42 7.59
C ALA A 13 -6.69 -3.98 6.90
N LEU A 14 -7.65 -4.89 6.71
CA LEU A 14 -8.95 -4.59 6.10
C LEU A 14 -9.74 -3.55 6.89
N LYS A 15 -9.81 -3.69 8.23
CA LYS A 15 -10.47 -2.71 9.09
C LYS A 15 -9.83 -1.32 9.00
N ARG A 16 -8.50 -1.23 8.95
CA ARG A 16 -7.79 0.05 8.84
C ARG A 16 -7.95 0.68 7.46
N MET A 17 -7.87 -0.11 6.39
CA MET A 17 -8.12 0.38 5.02
C MET A 17 -9.53 0.96 4.88
N ALA A 18 -10.54 0.29 5.43
CA ALA A 18 -11.93 0.77 5.38
C ALA A 18 -12.17 2.05 6.22
N ALA A 19 -11.33 2.33 7.21
CA ALA A 19 -11.44 3.52 8.05
C ALA A 19 -10.63 4.71 7.50
N ARG A 20 -9.33 4.75 7.80
CA ARG A 20 -8.44 5.88 7.45
C ARG A 20 -7.32 5.50 6.48
N GLY A 21 -7.22 4.22 6.15
CA GLY A 21 -6.13 3.68 5.33
C GLY A 21 -4.98 3.09 6.15
N ILE A 22 -4.01 2.59 5.40
CA ILE A 22 -2.73 2.08 5.89
C ILE A 22 -1.60 2.71 5.09
N PHE A 23 -0.36 2.60 5.53
CA PHE A 23 0.78 3.07 4.77
C PHE A 23 1.23 2.00 3.76
N LEU A 24 1.42 2.39 2.50
CA LEU A 24 2.17 1.65 1.50
C LEU A 24 3.49 2.37 1.26
N THR A 25 4.60 1.68 1.48
CA THR A 25 5.94 2.20 1.22
C THR A 25 6.58 1.45 0.07
N ALA A 26 7.22 2.17 -0.84
CA ALA A 26 7.96 1.64 -1.97
C ALA A 26 9.28 2.39 -2.18
N GLY A 27 10.27 1.71 -2.76
CA GLY A 27 11.61 2.25 -3.01
C GLY A 27 12.62 1.88 -1.93
N LYS A 28 13.85 1.60 -2.34
CA LYS A 28 14.94 1.14 -1.47
C LYS A 28 15.78 2.30 -0.92
N ASN A 29 16.45 3.04 -1.79
CA ASN A 29 17.38 4.11 -1.39
C ASN A 29 16.70 5.44 -1.01
N LYS A 30 15.60 5.77 -1.70
CA LYS A 30 14.76 6.94 -1.44
C LYS A 30 13.31 6.48 -1.35
N PRO A 31 12.92 5.82 -0.27
CA PRO A 31 11.58 5.29 -0.12
C PRO A 31 10.56 6.43 -0.06
N ASN A 32 9.37 6.16 -0.56
CA ASN A 32 8.21 7.02 -0.40
C ASN A 32 7.06 6.24 0.19
N THR A 33 6.29 6.87 1.04
CA THR A 33 5.06 6.29 1.59
C THR A 33 3.83 7.01 1.07
N MET A 34 2.73 6.27 0.93
CA MET A 34 1.41 6.82 0.60
C MET A 34 0.34 6.14 1.45
N THR A 35 -0.79 6.78 1.58
CA THR A 35 -1.97 6.18 2.20
C THR A 35 -2.71 5.33 1.17
N MET A 36 -3.05 4.12 1.57
CA MET A 36 -3.80 3.16 0.78
C MET A 36 -5.07 2.76 1.53
N GLY A 37 -6.23 2.97 0.90
CA GLY A 37 -7.54 2.63 1.45
C GLY A 37 -8.20 1.42 0.77
N TRP A 38 -7.62 0.89 -0.30
CA TRP A 38 -8.13 -0.25 -1.05
C TRP A 38 -7.07 -1.33 -1.13
N GLY A 39 -7.48 -2.59 -1.08
CA GLY A 39 -6.58 -3.73 -1.19
C GLY A 39 -7.20 -4.99 -0.60
N SER A 40 -6.49 -6.08 -0.73
CA SER A 40 -6.93 -7.37 -0.17
C SER A 40 -5.75 -8.26 0.19
N VAL A 41 -5.96 -9.14 1.17
CA VAL A 41 -5.10 -10.29 1.43
C VAL A 41 -5.82 -11.52 0.89
N SER A 42 -5.11 -12.37 0.18
CA SER A 42 -5.69 -13.52 -0.52
C SER A 42 -4.68 -14.66 -0.68
N VAL A 43 -5.13 -15.75 -1.26
CA VAL A 43 -4.27 -16.88 -1.65
C VAL A 43 -4.31 -17.01 -3.17
N TYR A 44 -3.17 -16.78 -3.82
CA TYR A 44 -2.97 -17.01 -5.25
C TYR A 44 -1.75 -17.90 -5.46
N TRP A 45 -1.86 -18.82 -6.40
CA TRP A 45 -0.79 -19.76 -6.74
C TRP A 45 -0.23 -20.52 -5.53
N GLY A 46 -1.10 -20.82 -4.55
CA GLY A 46 -0.71 -21.49 -3.30
C GLY A 46 0.10 -20.64 -2.32
N LYS A 47 0.17 -19.32 -2.53
CA LYS A 47 0.95 -18.36 -1.72
C LYS A 47 0.04 -17.32 -1.08
N PRO A 48 0.42 -16.80 0.12
CA PRO A 48 -0.23 -15.62 0.66
C PRO A 48 0.18 -14.41 -0.18
N VAL A 49 -0.80 -13.63 -0.64
CA VAL A 49 -0.60 -12.50 -1.53
C VAL A 49 -1.36 -11.29 -1.00
N PHE A 50 -0.70 -10.15 -0.95
CA PHE A 50 -1.36 -8.86 -0.78
C PHE A 50 -1.57 -8.22 -2.16
N ILE A 51 -2.81 -7.87 -2.49
CA ILE A 51 -3.13 -7.14 -3.72
C ILE A 51 -3.27 -5.66 -3.36
N ALA A 52 -2.33 -4.86 -3.86
CA ALA A 52 -2.24 -3.42 -3.61
C ALA A 52 -2.57 -2.62 -4.89
N PRO A 53 -3.73 -1.95 -4.97
CA PRO A 53 -4.05 -1.07 -6.08
C PRO A 53 -3.37 0.29 -5.92
N VAL A 54 -2.56 0.68 -6.91
CA VAL A 54 -1.86 1.97 -6.93
C VAL A 54 -2.16 2.70 -8.23
N ARG A 55 -2.62 3.97 -8.14
CA ARG A 55 -2.86 4.80 -9.34
C ARG A 55 -1.56 5.13 -10.05
N LYS A 56 -1.59 5.12 -11.38
CA LYS A 56 -0.43 5.42 -12.22
C LYS A 56 0.12 6.84 -12.00
N SER A 57 -0.73 7.79 -11.60
CA SER A 57 -0.33 9.16 -11.26
C SER A 57 0.47 9.28 -9.96
N ARG A 58 0.40 8.30 -9.05
CA ARG A 58 1.10 8.36 -7.75
C ARG A 58 2.61 8.22 -7.91
N TYR A 59 3.38 8.95 -7.10
CA TYR A 59 4.85 8.81 -7.10
C TYR A 59 5.30 7.40 -6.71
N SER A 60 4.61 6.75 -5.79
CA SER A 60 4.88 5.35 -5.41
C SER A 60 4.75 4.37 -6.58
N PHE A 61 3.92 4.67 -7.60
CA PHE A 61 3.82 3.85 -8.81
C PHE A 61 5.18 3.68 -9.49
N LYS A 62 5.88 4.80 -9.73
CA LYS A 62 7.23 4.77 -10.32
C LYS A 62 8.19 3.91 -9.50
N LEU A 63 8.18 4.09 -8.19
CA LEU A 63 9.08 3.35 -7.29
C LEU A 63 8.76 1.84 -7.26
N LEU A 64 7.49 1.47 -7.32
CA LEU A 64 7.06 0.06 -7.42
C LEU A 64 7.55 -0.60 -8.71
N GLU A 65 7.46 0.09 -9.85
CA GLU A 65 7.97 -0.40 -11.13
C GLU A 65 9.50 -0.59 -11.12
N GLU A 66 10.20 0.27 -10.38
CA GLU A 66 11.67 0.24 -10.30
C GLU A 66 12.19 -0.82 -9.31
N CYS A 67 11.53 -1.00 -8.15
CA CYS A 67 12.08 -1.85 -7.08
C CYS A 67 11.43 -3.24 -6.98
N GLY A 68 10.20 -3.40 -7.46
CA GLY A 68 9.48 -4.67 -7.38
C GLY A 68 9.13 -5.13 -5.96
N GLU A 69 9.29 -4.27 -4.96
CA GLU A 69 9.04 -4.55 -3.55
C GLU A 69 8.20 -3.44 -2.91
N PHE A 70 7.39 -3.79 -1.93
CA PHE A 70 6.67 -2.83 -1.11
C PHE A 70 6.41 -3.38 0.28
N THR A 71 6.23 -2.46 1.22
CA THR A 71 5.77 -2.81 2.55
C THR A 71 4.43 -2.15 2.85
N LEU A 72 3.65 -2.80 3.70
CA LEU A 72 2.44 -2.23 4.26
C LEU A 72 2.62 -2.14 5.77
N SER A 73 2.44 -0.94 6.30
CA SER A 73 2.51 -0.69 7.74
C SER A 73 1.12 -0.31 8.22
N VAL A 74 0.57 -1.14 9.11
CA VAL A 74 -0.84 -1.09 9.54
C VAL A 74 -0.92 -0.53 10.96
N PRO A 75 -1.59 0.62 11.19
CA PRO A 75 -1.80 1.16 12.53
C PRO A 75 -2.50 0.17 13.46
N ALA A 76 -2.09 0.13 14.74
CA ALA A 76 -2.68 -0.77 15.73
C ALA A 76 -4.11 -0.35 16.10
N ALA A 77 -4.33 0.93 16.36
CA ALA A 77 -5.65 1.48 16.68
C ALA A 77 -6.21 2.37 15.56
N PRO A 78 -7.54 2.61 15.51
CA PRO A 78 -8.17 3.41 14.45
C PRO A 78 -7.70 4.86 14.36
N ASP A 79 -7.31 5.44 15.48
CA ASP A 79 -6.88 6.83 15.59
C ASP A 79 -5.37 7.01 15.51
N ASP A 80 -4.60 5.90 15.54
CA ASP A 80 -3.17 5.94 15.35
C ASP A 80 -2.83 6.50 13.96
N PHE A 81 -1.87 7.41 13.90
CA PHE A 81 -1.36 7.99 12.68
C PHE A 81 -2.40 8.73 11.81
N GLY A 82 -3.53 9.20 12.38
CA GLY A 82 -4.60 9.82 11.59
C GLY A 82 -4.14 11.02 10.75
N GLU A 83 -3.37 11.94 11.33
CA GLU A 83 -2.82 13.10 10.61
C GLU A 83 -1.73 12.69 9.62
N GLN A 84 -0.86 11.76 9.98
CA GLN A 84 0.19 11.23 9.12
C GLN A 84 -0.38 10.56 7.86
N LEU A 85 -1.42 9.73 8.03
CA LEU A 85 -2.15 9.12 6.92
C LEU A 85 -2.76 10.18 6.01
N ARG A 86 -3.42 11.21 6.59
CA ARG A 86 -3.99 12.32 5.83
C ARG A 86 -2.92 13.04 4.99
N LEU A 87 -1.77 13.37 5.58
CA LEU A 87 -0.65 14.01 4.90
C LEU A 87 -0.07 13.11 3.79
N CYS A 88 0.18 11.84 4.09
CA CYS A 88 0.73 10.88 3.13
C CYS A 88 -0.21 10.60 1.95
N GLY A 89 -1.51 10.73 2.15
CA GLY A 89 -2.53 10.56 1.10
C GLY A 89 -2.72 11.79 0.21
N SER A 90 -2.52 13.02 0.76
CA SER A 90 -2.79 14.29 0.08
C SER A 90 -1.55 14.95 -0.55
N ARG A 91 -0.34 14.65 -0.07
CA ARG A 91 0.91 15.23 -0.58
C ARG A 91 1.64 14.26 -1.51
N SER A 92 2.39 14.79 -2.46
CA SER A 92 3.24 13.99 -3.35
C SER A 92 4.68 13.92 -2.83
N GLY A 93 5.28 12.73 -2.84
CA GLY A 93 6.70 12.57 -2.55
C GLY A 93 7.64 13.13 -3.64
N ARG A 94 7.09 13.64 -4.76
CA ARG A 94 7.85 14.42 -5.74
C ARG A 94 8.16 15.81 -5.23
N ASP A 95 7.29 16.36 -4.38
CA ASP A 95 7.30 17.76 -3.98
C ASP A 95 7.80 17.97 -2.55
N CYS A 96 7.80 16.92 -1.73
CA CYS A 96 8.20 17.01 -0.32
C CYS A 96 8.72 15.68 0.22
N ASP A 97 9.54 15.75 1.25
CA ASP A 97 9.86 14.63 2.12
C ASP A 97 8.68 14.38 3.08
N LYS A 98 7.91 13.35 2.81
CA LYS A 98 6.73 13.00 3.61
C LYS A 98 7.10 12.51 5.01
N TYR A 99 8.26 11.89 5.19
CA TYR A 99 8.69 11.42 6.50
C TYR A 99 8.97 12.61 7.42
N ALA A 100 9.74 13.58 6.94
CA ALA A 100 9.98 14.80 7.68
C ALA A 100 8.70 15.60 7.93
N LEU A 101 7.85 15.75 6.89
CA LEU A 101 6.60 16.50 6.98
C LEU A 101 5.60 15.92 7.99
N ALA A 102 5.49 14.59 8.02
CA ALA A 102 4.54 13.89 8.88
C ALA A 102 5.16 13.39 10.21
N GLY A 103 6.44 13.66 10.46
CA GLY A 103 7.14 13.18 11.64
C GLY A 103 7.22 11.65 11.73
N LEU A 104 7.25 10.97 10.57
CA LEU A 104 7.32 9.53 10.50
C LEU A 104 8.75 9.05 10.59
N LYS A 105 8.96 7.95 11.33
CA LYS A 105 10.22 7.23 11.36
C LYS A 105 10.09 5.94 10.57
N ILE A 106 11.17 5.55 9.91
CA ILE A 106 11.26 4.28 9.19
C ILE A 106 12.34 3.41 9.83
N ARG A 107 12.15 2.10 9.73
CA ARG A 107 13.16 1.11 10.10
C ARG A 107 13.29 0.07 8.99
N PRO A 108 14.43 -0.65 8.91
CA PRO A 108 14.59 -1.77 7.99
C PRO A 108 13.45 -2.79 8.15
N ALA A 109 13.00 -3.33 7.03
CA ALA A 109 12.18 -4.53 6.98
C ALA A 109 13.05 -5.76 7.34
N ARG A 110 12.45 -6.94 7.48
CA ARG A 110 13.16 -8.17 7.85
C ARG A 110 13.66 -8.94 6.63
N GLU A 111 12.80 -9.04 5.61
CA GLU A 111 12.99 -9.94 4.46
C GLU A 111 13.26 -9.20 3.15
N ILE A 112 12.97 -7.89 3.09
CA ILE A 112 13.12 -7.08 1.87
C ILE A 112 13.84 -5.75 2.18
N GLU A 113 14.29 -5.04 1.13
CA GLU A 113 15.05 -3.79 1.31
C GLU A 113 14.14 -2.57 1.52
N THR A 114 12.89 -2.61 1.05
CA THR A 114 11.93 -1.52 1.26
C THR A 114 11.55 -1.42 2.75
N PRO A 115 11.75 -0.25 3.41
CA PRO A 115 11.55 -0.11 4.84
C PRO A 115 10.08 -0.08 5.25
N VAL A 116 9.84 -0.22 6.56
CA VAL A 116 8.52 -0.09 7.19
C VAL A 116 8.42 1.18 8.01
N ILE A 117 7.18 1.68 8.23
CA ILE A 117 6.90 2.79 9.16
C ILE A 117 6.95 2.25 10.60
N GLU A 118 7.78 2.88 11.42
CA GLU A 118 7.97 2.50 12.81
C GLU A 118 6.71 2.77 13.66
N GLY A 119 6.45 1.93 14.67
CA GLY A 119 5.33 2.12 15.59
C GLY A 119 3.97 1.59 15.11
N CYS A 120 3.87 0.97 13.94
CA CYS A 120 2.65 0.31 13.49
C CYS A 120 2.44 -1.06 14.18
N GLY A 121 1.19 -1.51 14.22
CA GLY A 121 0.80 -2.76 14.90
C GLY A 121 1.04 -4.02 14.08
N ALA A 122 1.06 -3.91 12.74
CA ALA A 122 1.34 -5.03 11.84
C ALA A 122 2.07 -4.58 10.58
N TYR A 123 2.81 -5.51 9.97
CA TYR A 123 3.62 -5.26 8.78
C TYR A 123 3.45 -6.41 7.79
N PHE A 124 3.31 -6.07 6.51
CA PHE A 124 3.39 -7.01 5.41
C PHE A 124 4.55 -6.58 4.51
N GLU A 125 5.47 -7.49 4.27
CA GLU A 125 6.63 -7.31 3.41
C GLU A 125 6.39 -8.09 2.13
N CYS A 126 6.34 -7.41 0.99
CA CYS A 126 5.80 -7.97 -0.23
C CYS A 126 6.80 -7.88 -1.39
N ARG A 127 7.01 -9.00 -2.10
CA ARG A 127 7.66 -9.03 -3.42
C ARG A 127 6.63 -9.14 -4.51
N THR A 128 6.63 -8.22 -5.44
CA THR A 128 5.69 -8.22 -6.57
C THR A 128 5.98 -9.42 -7.49
N ILE A 129 4.97 -10.28 -7.66
CA ILE A 129 5.06 -11.48 -8.52
C ILE A 129 4.19 -11.38 -9.76
N TYR A 130 3.20 -10.48 -9.76
CA TYR A 130 2.33 -10.23 -10.90
C TYR A 130 1.72 -8.83 -10.80
N THR A 131 1.40 -8.22 -11.95
CA THR A 131 0.68 -6.95 -12.02
C THR A 131 -0.41 -7.00 -13.08
N GLU A 132 -1.51 -6.26 -12.86
CA GLU A 132 -2.61 -6.13 -13.80
C GLU A 132 -3.22 -4.73 -13.72
N ASP A 133 -3.50 -4.12 -14.84
CA ASP A 133 -4.19 -2.83 -14.89
C ASP A 133 -5.70 -3.03 -14.80
N ILE A 134 -6.38 -2.25 -13.96
CA ILE A 134 -7.84 -2.25 -13.94
C ILE A 134 -8.34 -1.69 -15.27
N ASN A 135 -9.09 -2.52 -16.00
CA ASN A 135 -9.82 -2.06 -17.18
C ASN A 135 -11.07 -1.31 -16.74
N ILE A 136 -11.00 0.03 -16.79
CA ILE A 136 -12.08 0.92 -16.34
C ILE A 136 -13.36 0.72 -17.15
N GLU A 137 -13.25 0.40 -18.44
CA GLU A 137 -14.40 0.20 -19.34
C GLU A 137 -15.29 -0.99 -18.95
N LYS A 138 -14.71 -1.96 -18.22
CA LYS A 138 -15.44 -3.14 -17.71
C LYS A 138 -16.17 -2.87 -16.39
N LEU A 139 -15.97 -1.71 -15.78
CA LEU A 139 -16.67 -1.34 -14.54
C LEU A 139 -18.09 -0.82 -14.86
N PRO A 140 -19.03 -0.98 -13.92
CA PRO A 140 -20.31 -0.28 -14.01
C PRO A 140 -20.13 1.24 -14.15
N PRO A 141 -20.98 1.95 -14.96
CA PRO A 141 -20.82 3.38 -15.23
C PRO A 141 -20.76 4.25 -13.98
N GLU A 142 -21.50 3.90 -12.94
CA GLU A 142 -21.50 4.59 -11.65
C GLU A 142 -20.13 4.51 -10.96
N LEU A 143 -19.45 3.36 -11.02
CA LEU A 143 -18.10 3.20 -10.48
C LEU A 143 -17.04 3.92 -11.32
N GLN A 144 -17.18 3.91 -12.65
CA GLN A 144 -16.31 4.69 -13.53
C GLN A 144 -16.37 6.18 -13.15
N LYS A 145 -17.58 6.72 -13.04
CA LYS A 145 -17.82 8.13 -12.70
C LYS A 145 -17.34 8.49 -11.29
N ALA A 146 -17.61 7.63 -10.31
CA ALA A 146 -17.27 7.88 -8.91
C ALA A 146 -15.78 7.74 -8.61
N CYS A 147 -15.13 6.73 -9.20
CA CYS A 147 -13.76 6.36 -8.84
C CYS A 147 -12.71 6.77 -9.87
N TYR A 148 -13.09 6.95 -11.14
CA TYR A 148 -12.15 7.18 -12.25
C TYR A 148 -12.57 8.35 -13.19
N PRO A 149 -12.95 9.52 -12.66
CA PRO A 149 -13.43 10.63 -13.48
C PRO A 149 -12.37 11.18 -14.46
N SER A 150 -11.08 10.96 -14.16
CA SER A 150 -9.94 11.38 -14.98
C SER A 150 -9.26 10.23 -15.73
N ALA A 151 -9.88 9.04 -15.77
CA ALA A 151 -9.32 7.82 -16.34
C ALA A 151 -7.95 7.38 -15.77
N ASP A 152 -7.54 7.92 -14.61
CA ASP A 152 -6.32 7.53 -13.89
C ASP A 152 -6.54 6.18 -13.22
N CYS A 153 -6.28 5.08 -13.95
CA CYS A 153 -6.52 3.74 -13.47
C CYS A 153 -5.51 3.30 -12.40
N HIS A 154 -5.93 2.31 -11.60
CA HIS A 154 -5.02 1.59 -10.72
C HIS A 154 -4.37 0.44 -11.48
N ARG A 155 -3.09 0.21 -11.17
CA ARG A 155 -2.43 -1.08 -11.35
C ARG A 155 -2.52 -1.86 -10.05
N LEU A 156 -2.90 -3.12 -10.16
CA LEU A 156 -2.90 -4.08 -9.06
C LEU A 156 -1.50 -4.71 -8.97
N TYR A 157 -0.87 -4.58 -7.83
CA TYR A 157 0.39 -5.24 -7.52
C TYR A 157 0.09 -6.45 -6.64
N PHE A 158 0.36 -7.64 -7.14
CA PHE A 158 0.25 -8.90 -6.41
C PHE A 158 1.58 -9.17 -5.75
N GLY A 159 1.68 -8.86 -4.46
CA GLY A 159 2.89 -9.07 -3.68
C GLY A 159 2.81 -10.35 -2.87
N GLU A 160 3.73 -11.29 -3.10
CA GLU A 160 3.95 -12.43 -2.20
C GLU A 160 4.42 -11.89 -0.85
N ILE A 161 3.74 -12.32 0.24
CA ILE A 161 3.99 -11.90 1.62
C ILE A 161 5.04 -12.79 2.26
#